data_872d6567f27a3d99ee3c47e59c833673
#
_entry.id   872d6567f27a3d99ee3c47e59c833673
#
_cell.length_a   1.000
_cell.length_b   1.000
_cell.length_c   1.000
_cell.angle_alpha   90.00
_cell.angle_beta   90.00
_cell.angle_gamma   90.00
#
_symmetry.space_group_name_H-M   'P 1'
#
loop_
_entity.id
_entity.type
_entity.pdbx_description
1 polymer ?
#
loop_
_entity_poly.entity_id
_entity_poly.type
_entity_poly.pdbx_seq_one_letter_code
_entity_poly.pdbx_strand_id
1 'polypeptide(L)'
;MKATWYKKTGPAQEVLKVGEMEDPRATEDEVRIRVRSSGVNPADVKLRSGASNYGYNFPLVIPNSDGAGIVDQVGFNVPKSLMNKRVWFFNGQRLGRAYGSAAEFIALDKNFVTPLADDISFEEGATLGIPAMTAYHSVFSDGPVSGKTILVTGGSGAVGFYAVSLASWGGAKVIATVSNSSKAQNAISGGAKDTINYKTEDIVTRVAKLTDGKGVDRIISVDFADSLKWLTNVISKNGTVVAYASDTNRTPQIDFFQFMRKNTQIRPFILNSLPQKNLDEARLGINEWLSAVPNALRPVAATFPLTDIIKAHELVESGSKFGTVVIIP
;
A
#
# COMPACT_ATOMS: atom_id res chain seq x y z
N MET A 1 -11.90 -16.72 -19.40
CA MET A 1 -12.11 -15.96 -18.16
C MET A 1 -12.58 -14.54 -18.44
N LYS A 2 -13.41 -13.99 -17.58
CA LYS A 2 -13.75 -12.58 -17.62
C LYS A 2 -12.59 -11.75 -17.09
N ALA A 3 -12.21 -10.69 -17.79
CA ALA A 3 -11.10 -9.82 -17.40
C ALA A 3 -11.35 -8.37 -17.82
N THR A 4 -10.62 -7.45 -17.20
CA THR A 4 -10.54 -6.07 -17.66
C THR A 4 -9.14 -5.81 -18.22
N TRP A 5 -9.05 -5.06 -19.31
CA TRP A 5 -7.76 -4.68 -19.90
C TRP A 5 -7.76 -3.29 -20.51
N TYR A 6 -6.58 -2.77 -20.78
CA TYR A 6 -6.35 -1.60 -21.62
C TYR A 6 -5.17 -1.84 -22.58
N LYS A 7 -5.18 -1.16 -23.75
CA LYS A 7 -4.15 -1.25 -24.80
C LYS A 7 -3.39 0.04 -25.02
N LYS A 8 -3.77 1.11 -24.33
CA LYS A 8 -3.13 2.44 -24.32
C LYS A 8 -3.42 3.09 -22.99
N THR A 9 -2.57 4.02 -22.57
CA THR A 9 -2.84 4.85 -21.39
C THR A 9 -3.86 5.93 -21.70
N GLY A 10 -4.58 6.40 -20.67
CA GLY A 10 -5.60 7.45 -20.79
C GLY A 10 -6.62 7.41 -19.66
N PRO A 11 -7.70 8.20 -19.75
CA PRO A 11 -8.82 8.18 -18.80
C PRO A 11 -9.49 6.81 -18.70
N ALA A 12 -9.99 6.45 -17.49
CA ALA A 12 -10.58 5.13 -17.25
C ALA A 12 -11.69 4.78 -18.25
N GLN A 13 -12.60 5.70 -18.49
CA GLN A 13 -13.74 5.53 -19.39
C GLN A 13 -13.35 5.26 -20.84
N GLU A 14 -12.18 5.78 -21.28
CA GLU A 14 -11.74 5.65 -22.67
C GLU A 14 -10.94 4.38 -22.94
N VAL A 15 -10.23 3.87 -21.92
CA VAL A 15 -9.22 2.84 -22.13
C VAL A 15 -9.55 1.49 -21.51
N LEU A 16 -10.30 1.44 -20.39
CA LEU A 16 -10.66 0.17 -19.76
C LEU A 16 -11.77 -0.54 -20.52
N LYS A 17 -11.56 -1.81 -20.81
CA LYS A 17 -12.50 -2.72 -21.47
C LYS A 17 -12.70 -3.96 -20.65
N VAL A 18 -13.93 -4.44 -20.55
CA VAL A 18 -14.27 -5.71 -19.89
C VAL A 18 -14.72 -6.72 -20.95
N GLY A 19 -14.29 -7.95 -20.85
CA GLY A 19 -14.68 -9.02 -21.78
C GLY A 19 -14.05 -10.36 -21.48
N GLU A 20 -14.11 -11.28 -22.42
CA GLU A 20 -13.57 -12.61 -22.31
C GLU A 20 -12.10 -12.67 -22.80
N MET A 21 -11.28 -13.39 -22.07
CA MET A 21 -9.88 -13.69 -22.38
C MET A 21 -9.60 -15.16 -22.10
N GLU A 22 -8.50 -15.67 -22.67
CA GLU A 22 -8.01 -17.01 -22.39
C GLU A 22 -7.57 -17.13 -20.91
N ASP A 23 -7.85 -18.29 -20.30
CA ASP A 23 -7.42 -18.55 -18.94
C ASP A 23 -5.89 -18.68 -18.87
N PRO A 24 -5.22 -18.05 -17.89
CA PRO A 24 -3.80 -18.24 -17.70
C PRO A 24 -3.51 -19.67 -17.19
N ARG A 25 -2.30 -20.16 -17.46
CA ARG A 25 -1.81 -21.42 -16.91
C ARG A 25 -0.60 -21.13 -16.02
N ALA A 26 -0.53 -21.81 -14.88
CA ALA A 26 0.65 -21.72 -14.02
C ALA A 26 1.84 -22.41 -14.70
N THR A 27 2.94 -21.70 -14.84
CA THR A 27 4.23 -22.24 -15.29
C THR A 27 5.00 -22.87 -14.12
N GLU A 28 6.26 -23.26 -14.31
CA GLU A 28 7.02 -24.09 -13.38
C GLU A 28 7.02 -23.59 -11.94
N ASP A 29 7.22 -22.29 -11.71
CA ASP A 29 7.32 -21.66 -10.39
C ASP A 29 6.07 -20.85 -9.99
N GLU A 30 5.02 -20.91 -10.81
CA GLU A 30 3.81 -20.14 -10.60
C GLU A 30 2.69 -20.94 -9.95
N VAL A 31 1.79 -20.24 -9.30
CA VAL A 31 0.44 -20.71 -8.96
C VAL A 31 -0.58 -19.98 -9.83
N ARG A 32 -1.67 -20.67 -10.21
CA ARG A 32 -2.87 -19.98 -10.69
C ARG A 32 -3.82 -19.79 -9.53
N ILE A 33 -4.34 -18.59 -9.40
CA ILE A 33 -5.27 -18.20 -8.35
C ILE A 33 -6.59 -17.84 -9.01
N ARG A 34 -7.68 -18.47 -8.56
CA ARG A 34 -9.02 -17.99 -8.81
C ARG A 34 -9.23 -16.77 -7.93
N VAL A 35 -9.23 -15.61 -8.55
CA VAL A 35 -9.36 -14.33 -7.85
C VAL A 35 -10.76 -14.19 -7.28
N ARG A 36 -10.85 -13.82 -6.01
CA ARG A 36 -12.09 -13.50 -5.31
C ARG A 36 -12.22 -12.01 -5.09
N SER A 37 -11.09 -11.34 -4.96
CA SER A 37 -11.05 -9.89 -4.74
C SER A 37 -9.75 -9.32 -5.30
N SER A 38 -9.84 -8.19 -5.98
CA SER A 38 -8.72 -7.46 -6.59
C SER A 38 -8.66 -6.04 -6.02
N GLY A 39 -7.55 -5.66 -5.40
CA GLY A 39 -7.34 -4.33 -4.81
C GLY A 39 -6.93 -3.29 -5.86
N VAL A 40 -7.54 -2.12 -5.83
CA VAL A 40 -7.19 -0.98 -6.71
C VAL A 40 -6.37 0.04 -5.93
N ASN A 41 -5.13 0.24 -6.35
CA ASN A 41 -4.19 1.17 -5.75
C ASN A 41 -3.99 2.46 -6.58
N PRO A 42 -3.59 3.58 -5.95
CA PRO A 42 -3.20 4.79 -6.70
C PRO A 42 -2.13 4.52 -7.77
N ALA A 43 -1.21 3.57 -7.52
CA ALA A 43 -0.19 3.19 -8.47
C ALA A 43 -0.77 2.52 -9.73
N ASP A 44 -1.83 1.70 -9.60
CA ASP A 44 -2.51 1.05 -10.73
C ASP A 44 -3.19 2.10 -11.62
N VAL A 45 -3.85 3.07 -10.98
CA VAL A 45 -4.49 4.20 -11.65
C VAL A 45 -3.46 5.07 -12.37
N LYS A 46 -2.32 5.38 -11.75
CA LYS A 46 -1.24 6.15 -12.37
C LYS A 46 -0.63 5.45 -13.58
N LEU A 47 -0.45 4.13 -13.51
CA LEU A 47 0.02 3.34 -14.66
C LEU A 47 -1.00 3.37 -15.80
N ARG A 48 -2.28 3.12 -15.52
CA ARG A 48 -3.34 3.15 -16.51
C ARG A 48 -3.50 4.53 -17.14
N SER A 49 -3.43 5.61 -16.35
CA SER A 49 -3.59 6.98 -16.86
C SER A 49 -2.37 7.50 -17.65
N GLY A 50 -1.20 6.87 -17.52
CA GLY A 50 0.05 7.37 -18.08
C GLY A 50 0.75 8.42 -17.19
N ALA A 51 0.23 8.69 -15.99
CA ALA A 51 0.83 9.62 -15.04
C ALA A 51 2.11 9.06 -14.38
N SER A 52 2.35 7.75 -14.47
CA SER A 52 3.57 7.11 -14.01
C SER A 52 4.64 7.10 -15.10
N ASN A 53 5.90 7.41 -14.72
CA ASN A 53 7.07 7.30 -15.62
C ASN A 53 7.51 5.85 -15.86
N TYR A 54 6.89 4.86 -15.20
CA TYR A 54 7.21 3.44 -15.38
C TYR A 54 6.67 2.85 -16.68
N GLY A 55 6.21 3.66 -17.59
CA GLY A 55 5.92 3.33 -18.97
C GLY A 55 4.91 2.18 -19.16
N TYR A 56 4.11 2.33 -20.15
CA TYR A 56 3.29 1.28 -20.71
C TYR A 56 4.11 0.53 -21.78
N ASN A 57 4.61 -0.65 -21.46
CA ASN A 57 5.53 -1.41 -22.33
C ASN A 57 4.91 -2.68 -22.93
N PHE A 58 3.59 -2.86 -22.79
CA PHE A 58 2.91 -4.07 -23.24
C PHE A 58 1.76 -3.73 -24.21
N PRO A 59 1.51 -4.58 -25.22
CA PRO A 59 0.41 -4.35 -26.17
C PRO A 59 -0.98 -4.44 -25.53
N LEU A 60 -1.08 -5.09 -24.36
CA LEU A 60 -2.28 -5.22 -23.56
C LEU A 60 -1.91 -5.41 -22.09
N VAL A 61 -2.64 -4.74 -21.20
CA VAL A 61 -2.45 -4.83 -19.74
C VAL A 61 -3.76 -5.12 -19.04
N ILE A 62 -3.78 -6.15 -18.18
CA ILE A 62 -4.81 -6.34 -17.15
C ILE A 62 -4.34 -5.57 -15.92
N PRO A 63 -5.11 -4.56 -15.42
CA PRO A 63 -4.67 -3.74 -14.29
C PRO A 63 -4.73 -4.48 -12.96
N ASN A 64 -4.33 -3.76 -11.91
CA ASN A 64 -4.31 -4.10 -10.50
C ASN A 64 -3.22 -5.10 -10.09
N SER A 65 -2.54 -4.77 -9.00
CA SER A 65 -1.42 -5.54 -8.49
C SER A 65 -1.79 -6.50 -7.38
N ASP A 66 -2.75 -6.13 -6.56
CA ASP A 66 -3.08 -6.82 -5.33
C ASP A 66 -4.35 -7.64 -5.48
N GLY A 67 -4.47 -8.70 -4.70
CA GLY A 67 -5.69 -9.47 -4.67
C GLY A 67 -5.66 -10.57 -3.61
N ALA A 68 -6.79 -11.28 -3.54
CA ALA A 68 -6.94 -12.48 -2.73
C ALA A 68 -7.83 -13.49 -3.46
N GLY A 69 -7.62 -14.76 -3.17
CA GLY A 69 -8.37 -15.83 -3.83
C GLY A 69 -7.96 -17.22 -3.37
N ILE A 70 -8.22 -18.19 -4.21
CA ILE A 70 -7.95 -19.62 -3.93
C ILE A 70 -7.00 -20.15 -5.02
N VAL A 71 -5.92 -20.80 -4.62
CA VAL A 71 -5.01 -21.49 -5.56
C VAL A 71 -5.73 -22.67 -6.17
N ASP A 72 -5.89 -22.71 -7.51
CA ASP A 72 -6.55 -23.78 -8.23
C ASP A 72 -5.63 -24.56 -9.19
N GLN A 73 -4.38 -24.07 -9.38
CA GLN A 73 -3.34 -24.78 -10.12
C GLN A 73 -1.97 -24.42 -9.53
N VAL A 74 -1.06 -25.40 -9.50
CA VAL A 74 0.33 -25.20 -9.09
C VAL A 74 1.27 -25.72 -10.18
N GLY A 75 2.35 -24.98 -10.43
CA GLY A 75 3.41 -25.36 -11.32
C GLY A 75 4.29 -26.49 -10.73
N PHE A 76 5.18 -27.03 -11.57
CA PHE A 76 5.97 -28.20 -11.21
C PHE A 76 6.87 -28.02 -9.98
N ASN A 77 7.46 -26.82 -9.82
CA ASN A 77 8.37 -26.47 -8.71
C ASN A 77 7.64 -25.88 -7.50
N VAL A 78 6.31 -25.90 -7.50
CA VAL A 78 5.50 -25.33 -6.42
C VAL A 78 5.03 -26.42 -5.47
N PRO A 79 5.11 -26.25 -4.14
CA PRO A 79 4.59 -27.21 -3.19
C PRO A 79 3.10 -27.47 -3.42
N LYS A 80 2.71 -28.75 -3.58
CA LYS A 80 1.32 -29.17 -3.75
C LYS A 80 0.42 -28.78 -2.58
N SER A 81 1.01 -28.51 -1.41
CA SER A 81 0.29 -28.04 -0.22
C SER A 81 -0.36 -26.66 -0.38
N LEU A 82 0.04 -25.89 -1.42
CA LEU A 82 -0.62 -24.63 -1.76
C LEU A 82 -1.94 -24.83 -2.49
N MET A 83 -2.20 -26.00 -3.07
CA MET A 83 -3.44 -26.30 -3.76
C MET A 83 -4.65 -26.12 -2.85
N ASN A 84 -5.70 -25.47 -3.33
CA ASN A 84 -6.93 -25.11 -2.62
C ASN A 84 -6.73 -24.21 -1.39
N LYS A 85 -5.56 -23.62 -1.19
CA LYS A 85 -5.34 -22.67 -0.10
C LYS A 85 -5.92 -21.30 -0.44
N ARG A 86 -6.50 -20.67 0.57
CA ARG A 86 -6.83 -19.25 0.58
C ARG A 86 -5.54 -18.46 0.64
N VAL A 87 -5.40 -17.46 -0.20
CA VAL A 87 -4.18 -16.65 -0.30
C VAL A 87 -4.51 -15.18 -0.54
N TRP A 88 -3.62 -14.30 -0.12
CA TRP A 88 -3.49 -12.95 -0.63
C TRP A 88 -2.19 -12.83 -1.42
N PHE A 89 -2.13 -11.88 -2.34
CA PHE A 89 -0.98 -11.70 -3.23
C PHE A 89 -0.77 -10.25 -3.64
N PHE A 90 0.42 -9.97 -4.12
CA PHE A 90 0.85 -8.67 -4.65
C PHE A 90 1.68 -8.86 -5.92
N ASN A 91 2.09 -7.76 -6.56
CA ASN A 91 2.86 -7.78 -7.82
C ASN A 91 2.16 -8.45 -9.03
N GLY A 92 0.85 -8.49 -9.06
CA GLY A 92 0.11 -8.98 -10.23
C GLY A 92 0.53 -8.23 -11.49
N GLN A 93 0.17 -6.96 -11.61
CA GLN A 93 0.59 -6.09 -12.71
C GLN A 93 1.73 -5.18 -12.26
N ARG A 94 2.95 -5.71 -12.16
CA ARG A 94 4.19 -4.99 -11.74
C ARG A 94 5.42 -5.75 -12.25
N LEU A 95 6.60 -5.15 -12.11
CA LEU A 95 7.90 -5.78 -12.38
C LEU A 95 8.01 -6.43 -13.77
N GLY A 96 7.53 -5.76 -14.80
CA GLY A 96 7.56 -6.29 -16.16
C GLY A 96 6.42 -7.26 -16.47
N ARG A 97 5.40 -7.37 -15.63
CA ARG A 97 4.20 -8.20 -15.83
C ARG A 97 3.05 -7.36 -16.38
N ALA A 98 2.40 -7.89 -17.43
CA ALA A 98 1.26 -7.25 -18.08
C ALA A 98 -0.07 -7.62 -17.41
N TYR A 99 -0.18 -8.80 -16.78
CA TYR A 99 -1.44 -9.38 -16.35
C TYR A 99 -1.59 -9.31 -14.84
N GLY A 100 -2.49 -8.44 -14.41
CA GLY A 100 -2.84 -8.19 -13.02
C GLY A 100 -4.09 -8.93 -12.56
N SER A 101 -4.61 -8.49 -11.43
CA SER A 101 -5.69 -9.16 -10.70
C SER A 101 -7.11 -8.74 -11.10
N ALA A 102 -7.29 -7.79 -12.02
CA ALA A 102 -8.63 -7.40 -12.51
C ALA A 102 -9.18 -8.44 -13.51
N ALA A 103 -9.24 -9.70 -13.10
CA ALA A 103 -9.68 -10.86 -13.86
C ALA A 103 -10.12 -12.00 -12.93
N GLU A 104 -10.87 -12.99 -13.44
CA GLU A 104 -11.27 -14.18 -12.67
C GLU A 104 -10.09 -15.07 -12.26
N PHE A 105 -8.99 -15.06 -13.03
CA PHE A 105 -7.78 -15.83 -12.76
C PHE A 105 -6.53 -15.01 -12.98
N ILE A 106 -5.50 -15.31 -12.19
CA ILE A 106 -4.14 -14.80 -12.38
C ILE A 106 -3.13 -15.95 -12.20
N ALA A 107 -2.10 -16.03 -13.04
CA ALA A 107 -0.93 -16.88 -12.80
C ALA A 107 0.20 -15.98 -12.27
N LEU A 108 0.84 -16.38 -11.17
CA LEU A 108 1.76 -15.53 -10.41
C LEU A 108 2.85 -16.38 -9.74
N ASP A 109 4.08 -15.88 -9.71
CA ASP A 109 5.18 -16.52 -9.00
C ASP A 109 4.81 -16.78 -7.53
N LYS A 110 5.09 -17.99 -7.02
CA LYS A 110 4.81 -18.42 -5.65
C LYS A 110 5.37 -17.47 -4.58
N ASN A 111 6.45 -16.74 -4.88
CA ASN A 111 7.08 -15.79 -3.97
C ASN A 111 6.25 -14.54 -3.69
N PHE A 112 5.24 -14.27 -4.52
CA PHE A 112 4.30 -13.15 -4.33
C PHE A 112 2.98 -13.56 -3.68
N VAL A 113 2.88 -14.82 -3.25
CA VAL A 113 1.66 -15.41 -2.69
C VAL A 113 1.85 -15.75 -1.22
N THR A 114 0.86 -15.43 -0.40
CA THR A 114 0.92 -15.62 1.04
C THR A 114 -0.39 -16.24 1.54
N PRO A 115 -0.37 -17.27 2.40
CA PRO A 115 -1.59 -17.82 2.99
C PRO A 115 -2.44 -16.74 3.69
N LEU A 116 -3.75 -16.80 3.47
CA LEU A 116 -4.75 -15.93 4.11
C LEU A 116 -5.51 -16.75 5.13
N ALA A 117 -5.57 -16.30 6.38
CA ALA A 117 -6.30 -16.95 7.46
C ALA A 117 -7.81 -17.03 7.16
N ASP A 118 -8.49 -18.04 7.71
CA ASP A 118 -9.88 -18.34 7.38
C ASP A 118 -10.86 -17.28 7.90
N ASP A 119 -10.51 -16.58 8.96
CA ASP A 119 -11.27 -15.49 9.58
C ASP A 119 -11.13 -14.13 8.86
N ILE A 120 -10.25 -14.04 7.86
CA ILE A 120 -10.06 -12.81 7.05
C ILE A 120 -10.81 -12.97 5.73
N SER A 121 -11.66 -12.02 5.38
CA SER A 121 -12.38 -12.03 4.09
C SER A 121 -11.42 -11.86 2.92
N PHE A 122 -11.82 -12.23 1.69
CA PHE A 122 -11.00 -12.01 0.51
C PHE A 122 -10.86 -10.52 0.20
N GLU A 123 -11.89 -9.74 0.46
CA GLU A 123 -11.89 -8.29 0.31
C GLU A 123 -10.83 -7.64 1.18
N GLU A 124 -10.75 -8.04 2.45
CA GLU A 124 -9.68 -7.62 3.37
C GLU A 124 -8.32 -8.13 2.91
N GLY A 125 -8.22 -9.38 2.47
CA GLY A 125 -7.00 -9.96 1.89
C GLY A 125 -6.45 -9.15 0.73
N ALA A 126 -7.31 -8.63 -0.15
CA ALA A 126 -6.93 -7.78 -1.28
C ALA A 126 -6.39 -6.39 -0.86
N THR A 127 -6.48 -6.01 0.42
CA THR A 127 -5.90 -4.77 0.95
C THR A 127 -4.50 -4.94 1.52
N LEU A 128 -4.02 -6.19 1.67
CA LEU A 128 -2.74 -6.51 2.34
C LEU A 128 -1.50 -6.35 1.44
N GLY A 129 -1.66 -6.33 0.12
CA GLY A 129 -0.56 -6.22 -0.83
C GLY A 129 0.20 -4.89 -0.71
N ILE A 130 0.12 -4.03 -1.72
CA ILE A 130 0.86 -2.76 -1.75
C ILE A 130 0.63 -1.92 -0.48
N PRO A 131 -0.60 -1.72 0.03
CA PRO A 131 -0.80 -0.83 1.18
C PRO A 131 -0.13 -1.33 2.46
N ALA A 132 -0.41 -2.56 2.90
CA ALA A 132 0.13 -3.06 4.15
C ALA A 132 1.64 -3.36 4.07
N MET A 133 2.14 -3.88 2.94
CA MET A 133 3.57 -4.13 2.76
C MET A 133 4.38 -2.84 2.70
N THR A 134 3.87 -1.79 2.02
CA THR A 134 4.50 -0.46 2.03
C THR A 134 4.55 0.11 3.44
N ALA A 135 3.46 -0.02 4.19
CA ALA A 135 3.39 0.41 5.58
C ALA A 135 4.37 -0.36 6.47
N TYR A 136 4.42 -1.69 6.35
CA TYR A 136 5.34 -2.54 7.12
C TYR A 136 6.80 -2.12 6.90
N HIS A 137 7.22 -2.02 5.65
CA HIS A 137 8.58 -1.57 5.33
C HIS A 137 8.85 -0.15 5.83
N SER A 138 7.88 0.75 5.72
CA SER A 138 8.02 2.13 6.25
C SER A 138 8.22 2.17 7.76
N VAL A 139 7.60 1.26 8.49
CA VAL A 139 7.70 1.19 9.96
C VAL A 139 8.97 0.47 10.40
N PHE A 140 9.28 -0.70 9.84
CA PHE A 140 10.26 -1.63 10.41
C PHE A 140 11.57 -1.78 9.63
N SER A 141 11.78 -1.05 8.52
CA SER A 141 12.96 -1.23 7.63
C SER A 141 14.34 -1.08 8.29
N ASP A 142 14.42 -0.51 9.47
CA ASP A 142 15.65 -0.32 10.27
C ASP A 142 15.49 -0.82 11.71
N GLY A 143 14.60 -1.80 11.91
CA GLY A 143 14.44 -2.50 13.18
C GLY A 143 13.21 -2.06 13.98
N PRO A 144 13.12 -2.49 15.25
CA PRO A 144 11.96 -2.28 16.11
C PRO A 144 11.70 -0.81 16.41
N VAL A 145 10.43 -0.49 16.66
CA VAL A 145 9.98 0.89 16.90
C VAL A 145 9.42 1.12 18.30
N SER A 146 9.55 0.13 19.19
CA SER A 146 9.06 0.25 20.57
C SER A 146 9.69 1.47 21.26
N GLY A 147 8.85 2.28 21.91
CA GLY A 147 9.24 3.51 22.59
C GLY A 147 9.54 4.72 21.69
N LYS A 148 9.55 4.55 20.36
CA LYS A 148 9.74 5.66 19.42
C LYS A 148 8.47 6.47 19.24
N THR A 149 8.62 7.76 18.92
CA THR A 149 7.51 8.61 18.46
C THR A 149 7.54 8.69 16.94
N ILE A 150 6.44 8.30 16.29
CA ILE A 150 6.33 8.24 14.82
C ILE A 150 5.22 9.18 14.33
N LEU A 151 5.56 10.04 13.36
CA LEU A 151 4.59 10.86 12.64
C LEU A 151 4.23 10.20 11.31
N VAL A 152 2.96 9.88 11.12
CA VAL A 152 2.44 9.31 9.86
C VAL A 152 1.64 10.37 9.14
N THR A 153 2.05 10.76 7.92
CA THR A 153 1.27 11.67 7.10
C THR A 153 0.14 10.92 6.40
N GLY A 154 -1.06 11.54 6.35
CA GLY A 154 -2.21 10.90 5.74
C GLY A 154 -2.65 9.61 6.44
N GLY A 155 -2.68 9.60 7.77
CA GLY A 155 -2.92 8.42 8.61
C GLY A 155 -4.27 7.71 8.43
N SER A 156 -5.19 8.27 7.62
CA SER A 156 -6.45 7.62 7.22
C SER A 156 -6.45 7.16 5.75
N GLY A 157 -5.32 7.28 5.04
CA GLY A 157 -5.17 6.69 3.70
C GLY A 157 -4.89 5.19 3.77
N ALA A 158 -4.93 4.48 2.61
CA ALA A 158 -4.73 3.02 2.60
C ALA A 158 -3.39 2.61 3.24
N VAL A 159 -2.27 3.19 2.82
CA VAL A 159 -0.95 2.94 3.42
C VAL A 159 -0.84 3.55 4.81
N GLY A 160 -1.29 4.81 4.98
CA GLY A 160 -1.16 5.53 6.25
C GLY A 160 -1.87 4.84 7.41
N PHE A 161 -3.06 4.28 7.18
CA PHE A 161 -3.79 3.54 8.19
C PHE A 161 -3.02 2.28 8.65
N TYR A 162 -2.49 1.49 7.72
CA TYR A 162 -1.65 0.34 8.08
C TYR A 162 -0.34 0.77 8.77
N ALA A 163 0.26 1.89 8.36
CA ALA A 163 1.45 2.41 9.04
C ALA A 163 1.15 2.82 10.50
N VAL A 164 -0.01 3.44 10.75
CA VAL A 164 -0.49 3.73 12.11
C VAL A 164 -0.68 2.43 12.90
N SER A 165 -1.39 1.44 12.35
CA SER A 165 -1.72 0.19 13.04
C SER A 165 -0.46 -0.63 13.35
N LEU A 166 0.43 -0.79 12.39
CA LEU A 166 1.68 -1.54 12.55
C LEU A 166 2.66 -0.85 13.51
N ALA A 167 2.78 0.48 13.44
CA ALA A 167 3.63 1.24 14.37
C ALA A 167 3.10 1.17 15.80
N SER A 168 1.78 1.26 15.99
CA SER A 168 1.14 1.10 17.29
C SER A 168 1.33 -0.31 17.86
N TRP A 169 1.13 -1.35 17.03
CA TRP A 169 1.43 -2.74 17.40
C TRP A 169 2.90 -2.93 17.78
N GLY A 170 3.81 -2.30 17.06
CA GLY A 170 5.24 -2.29 17.37
C GLY A 170 5.64 -1.52 18.63
N GLY A 171 4.68 -0.93 19.37
CA GLY A 171 4.91 -0.21 20.62
C GLY A 171 5.37 1.25 20.46
N ALA A 172 5.15 1.85 19.29
CA ALA A 172 5.45 3.26 19.07
C ALA A 172 4.30 4.18 19.56
N LYS A 173 4.65 5.42 19.98
CA LYS A 173 3.70 6.51 20.09
C LYS A 173 3.44 7.08 18.71
N VAL A 174 2.23 6.90 18.17
CA VAL A 174 1.89 7.33 16.82
C VAL A 174 1.11 8.64 16.82
N ILE A 175 1.58 9.61 16.04
CA ILE A 175 0.88 10.85 15.70
C ILE A 175 0.51 10.78 14.23
N ALA A 176 -0.74 11.05 13.86
CA ALA A 176 -1.18 10.97 12.47
C ALA A 176 -1.67 12.33 11.95
N THR A 177 -1.25 12.73 10.73
CA THR A 177 -1.87 13.89 10.10
C THR A 177 -3.12 13.48 9.32
N VAL A 178 -4.16 14.29 9.39
CA VAL A 178 -5.47 14.07 8.79
C VAL A 178 -6.06 15.38 8.25
N SER A 179 -7.11 15.29 7.42
CA SER A 179 -7.71 16.48 6.79
C SER A 179 -9.10 16.87 7.35
N ASN A 180 -9.65 16.06 8.24
CA ASN A 180 -10.95 16.32 8.91
C ASN A 180 -11.16 15.37 10.09
N SER A 181 -12.25 15.59 10.86
CA SER A 181 -12.58 14.82 12.06
C SER A 181 -12.92 13.35 11.79
N SER A 182 -13.59 13.02 10.69
CA SER A 182 -13.88 11.62 10.32
C SER A 182 -12.59 10.86 10.08
N LYS A 183 -11.63 11.44 9.35
CA LYS A 183 -10.31 10.84 9.13
C LYS A 183 -9.49 10.75 10.42
N ALA A 184 -9.70 11.66 11.38
CA ALA A 184 -9.08 11.58 12.69
C ALA A 184 -9.58 10.34 13.47
N GLN A 185 -10.88 10.10 13.48
CA GLN A 185 -11.45 8.91 14.11
C GLN A 185 -10.90 7.62 13.49
N ASN A 186 -10.78 7.57 12.16
CA ASN A 186 -10.19 6.43 11.47
C ASN A 186 -8.72 6.19 11.89
N ALA A 187 -7.91 7.24 12.00
CA ALA A 187 -6.52 7.10 12.45
C ALA A 187 -6.44 6.65 13.92
N ILE A 188 -7.32 7.16 14.78
CA ILE A 188 -7.42 6.75 16.20
C ILE A 188 -7.82 5.27 16.29
N SER A 189 -8.81 4.81 15.51
CA SER A 189 -9.21 3.40 15.48
C SER A 189 -8.08 2.47 15.01
N GLY A 190 -7.13 2.97 14.20
CA GLY A 190 -5.91 2.28 13.82
C GLY A 190 -4.83 2.28 14.90
N GLY A 191 -4.99 3.02 16.01
CA GLY A 191 -4.04 3.07 17.12
C GLY A 191 -3.23 4.37 17.20
N ALA A 192 -3.56 5.42 16.42
CA ALA A 192 -2.93 6.71 16.61
C ALA A 192 -3.27 7.28 18.01
N LYS A 193 -2.24 7.69 18.74
CA LYS A 193 -2.41 8.33 20.05
C LYS A 193 -2.93 9.75 19.92
N ASP A 194 -2.47 10.46 18.90
CA ASP A 194 -2.81 11.85 18.62
C ASP A 194 -3.02 12.05 17.11
N THR A 195 -3.85 13.03 16.76
CA THR A 195 -4.04 13.44 15.37
C THR A 195 -3.81 14.94 15.21
N ILE A 196 -3.36 15.36 14.02
CA ILE A 196 -3.17 16.75 13.63
C ILE A 196 -3.96 17.00 12.35
N ASN A 197 -4.94 17.90 12.40
CA ASN A 197 -5.65 18.33 11.21
C ASN A 197 -4.83 19.39 10.47
N TYR A 198 -4.05 18.97 9.48
CA TYR A 198 -3.12 19.83 8.74
C TYR A 198 -3.79 20.96 7.94
N LYS A 199 -5.13 20.97 7.84
CA LYS A 199 -5.88 22.08 7.21
C LYS A 199 -6.18 23.21 8.16
N THR A 200 -6.18 22.95 9.47
CA THR A 200 -6.61 23.91 10.50
C THR A 200 -5.59 24.09 11.62
N GLU A 201 -4.58 23.21 11.68
CA GLU A 201 -3.54 23.24 12.72
C GLU A 201 -2.15 23.32 12.08
N ASP A 202 -1.24 24.03 12.72
CA ASP A 202 0.17 24.07 12.35
C ASP A 202 0.88 22.81 12.87
N ILE A 203 1.44 22.03 11.93
CA ILE A 203 2.09 20.73 12.23
C ILE A 203 3.28 20.92 13.17
N VAL A 204 4.10 21.97 12.98
CA VAL A 204 5.32 22.20 13.77
C VAL A 204 4.96 22.47 15.23
N THR A 205 4.04 23.41 15.45
CA THR A 205 3.55 23.78 16.79
C THR A 205 2.91 22.57 17.50
N ARG A 206 2.09 21.82 16.78
CA ARG A 206 1.40 20.64 17.35
C ARG A 206 2.38 19.52 17.71
N VAL A 207 3.32 19.19 16.83
CA VAL A 207 4.36 18.19 17.13
C VAL A 207 5.21 18.62 18.31
N ALA A 208 5.66 19.89 18.35
CA ALA A 208 6.42 20.41 19.49
C ALA A 208 5.68 20.22 20.81
N LYS A 209 4.38 20.55 20.86
CA LYS A 209 3.53 20.34 22.05
C LYS A 209 3.39 18.87 22.43
N LEU A 210 3.19 17.97 21.46
CA LEU A 210 2.96 16.54 21.70
C LEU A 210 4.23 15.76 22.07
N THR A 211 5.42 16.36 21.83
CA THR A 211 6.73 15.74 22.06
C THR A 211 7.61 16.52 23.04
N ASP A 212 7.07 17.51 23.75
CA ASP A 212 7.81 18.39 24.65
C ASP A 212 9.06 19.02 23.99
N GLY A 213 8.91 19.40 22.72
CA GLY A 213 9.96 19.99 21.89
C GLY A 213 11.03 19.02 21.37
N LYS A 214 10.95 17.72 21.69
CA LYS A 214 11.96 16.70 21.26
C LYS A 214 11.86 16.36 19.78
N GLY A 215 10.67 16.54 19.17
CA GLY A 215 10.38 16.10 17.81
C GLY A 215 10.07 14.60 17.74
N VAL A 216 9.97 14.08 16.51
CA VAL A 216 9.63 12.66 16.26
C VAL A 216 10.84 11.88 15.75
N ASP A 217 10.95 10.61 16.13
CA ASP A 217 12.06 9.74 15.76
C ASP A 217 11.96 9.26 14.30
N ARG A 218 10.73 9.20 13.80
CA ARG A 218 10.45 8.76 12.42
C ARG A 218 9.28 9.54 11.83
N ILE A 219 9.42 9.87 10.54
CA ILE A 219 8.32 10.39 9.72
C ILE A 219 8.07 9.40 8.59
N ILE A 220 6.82 8.95 8.44
CA ILE A 220 6.36 8.15 7.31
C ILE A 220 5.56 9.08 6.40
N SER A 221 6.13 9.40 5.24
CA SER A 221 5.61 10.43 4.35
C SER A 221 4.94 9.84 3.11
N VAL A 222 3.66 10.20 2.91
CA VAL A 222 2.90 9.90 1.70
C VAL A 222 3.28 10.81 0.53
N ASP A 223 3.79 12.01 0.82
CA ASP A 223 4.32 12.96 -0.18
C ASP A 223 5.52 13.69 0.41
N PHE A 224 6.71 13.30 -0.03
CA PHE A 224 7.96 13.84 0.49
C PHE A 224 8.09 15.34 0.23
N ALA A 225 7.77 15.78 -0.98
CA ALA A 225 7.91 17.19 -1.36
C ALA A 225 7.00 18.11 -0.54
N ASP A 226 5.76 17.70 -0.27
CA ASP A 226 4.86 18.47 0.59
C ASP A 226 5.35 18.48 2.04
N SER A 227 5.92 17.39 2.53
CA SER A 227 6.47 17.27 3.88
C SER A 227 7.71 18.15 4.11
N LEU A 228 8.49 18.47 3.08
CA LEU A 228 9.71 19.29 3.20
C LEU A 228 9.47 20.68 3.81
N LYS A 229 8.27 21.22 3.68
CA LYS A 229 7.88 22.55 4.24
C LYS A 229 8.06 22.62 5.75
N TRP A 230 7.96 21.52 6.45
CA TRP A 230 7.95 21.46 7.93
C TRP A 230 8.81 20.31 8.50
N LEU A 231 9.20 19.35 7.71
CA LEU A 231 9.83 18.09 8.12
C LEU A 231 11.06 18.31 9.00
N THR A 232 11.98 19.21 8.57
CA THR A 232 13.20 19.51 9.34
C THR A 232 12.94 20.17 10.69
N ASN A 233 11.79 20.80 10.88
CA ASN A 233 11.41 21.43 12.16
C ASN A 233 10.86 20.40 13.17
N VAL A 234 10.29 19.29 12.69
CA VAL A 234 9.63 18.31 13.56
C VAL A 234 10.43 17.02 13.76
N ILE A 235 11.37 16.68 12.87
CA ILE A 235 12.22 15.50 13.05
C ILE A 235 13.23 15.71 14.18
N SER A 236 13.43 14.72 15.04
CA SER A 236 14.46 14.72 16.08
C SER A 236 15.88 14.55 15.48
N LYS A 237 16.92 14.77 16.29
CA LYS A 237 18.30 14.39 15.91
C LYS A 237 18.39 12.87 15.70
N ASN A 238 19.11 12.46 14.66
CA ASN A 238 19.25 11.06 14.21
C ASN A 238 17.93 10.41 13.79
N GLY A 239 16.89 11.21 13.49
CA GLY A 239 15.61 10.71 13.04
C GLY A 239 15.64 10.22 11.60
N THR A 240 14.65 9.38 11.25
CA THR A 240 14.52 8.79 9.92
C THR A 240 13.25 9.29 9.23
N VAL A 241 13.38 9.73 7.99
CA VAL A 241 12.26 10.03 7.10
C VAL A 241 12.14 8.92 6.07
N VAL A 242 11.03 8.21 6.09
CA VAL A 242 10.70 7.20 5.07
C VAL A 242 9.65 7.77 4.14
N ALA A 243 9.91 7.75 2.83
CA ALA A 243 9.02 8.30 1.83
C ALA A 243 8.75 7.27 0.72
N TYR A 244 7.47 7.05 0.40
CA TYR A 244 7.05 6.13 -0.64
C TYR A 244 6.35 6.82 -1.82
N ALA A 245 6.22 8.14 -1.77
CA ALA A 245 5.79 8.99 -2.89
C ALA A 245 6.28 10.43 -2.73
N SER A 246 6.27 11.17 -3.85
CA SER A 246 6.54 12.61 -3.95
C SER A 246 5.78 13.15 -5.16
N ASP A 247 4.45 13.10 -5.10
CA ASP A 247 3.59 13.42 -6.23
C ASP A 247 3.45 14.92 -6.48
N THR A 248 3.50 15.73 -5.41
CA THR A 248 3.41 17.20 -5.50
C THR A 248 4.60 17.78 -6.26
N ASN A 249 5.78 17.21 -6.09
CA ASN A 249 6.97 17.53 -6.87
C ASN A 249 7.88 16.30 -6.94
N ARG A 250 8.19 15.83 -8.16
CA ARG A 250 9.04 14.64 -8.39
C ARG A 250 10.54 14.91 -8.25
N THR A 251 10.95 16.18 -8.27
CA THR A 251 12.35 16.63 -8.14
C THR A 251 12.45 17.68 -7.04
N PRO A 252 12.13 17.33 -5.77
CA PRO A 252 12.13 18.30 -4.68
C PRO A 252 13.55 18.78 -4.35
N GLN A 253 13.69 20.06 -4.08
CA GLN A 253 14.92 20.63 -3.54
C GLN A 253 14.95 20.48 -2.04
N ILE A 254 16.10 20.10 -1.48
CA ILE A 254 16.32 19.96 -0.04
C ILE A 254 17.33 20.98 0.48
N ASP A 255 17.12 21.49 1.69
CA ASP A 255 18.16 22.21 2.43
C ASP A 255 19.08 21.19 3.10
N PHE A 256 20.18 20.86 2.41
CA PHE A 256 21.14 19.85 2.85
C PHE A 256 21.67 20.11 4.26
N PHE A 257 21.97 21.37 4.60
CA PHE A 257 22.53 21.71 5.92
C PHE A 257 21.54 21.48 7.07
N GLN A 258 20.25 21.70 6.86
CA GLN A 258 19.25 21.40 7.88
C GLN A 258 19.19 19.91 8.18
N PHE A 259 19.24 19.04 7.15
CA PHE A 259 19.31 17.59 7.32
C PHE A 259 20.61 17.15 7.99
N MET A 260 21.74 17.69 7.55
CA MET A 260 23.06 17.40 8.10
C MET A 260 23.16 17.77 9.60
N ARG A 261 22.66 18.95 10.01
CA ARG A 261 22.69 19.38 11.43
C ARG A 261 21.90 18.45 12.36
N LYS A 262 20.90 17.76 11.84
CA LYS A 262 20.09 16.78 12.59
C LYS A 262 20.54 15.34 12.37
N ASN A 263 21.54 15.11 11.51
CA ASN A 263 21.97 13.75 11.12
C ASN A 263 20.76 12.91 10.65
N THR A 264 19.89 13.50 9.82
CA THR A 264 18.63 12.87 9.38
C THR A 264 18.90 11.85 8.29
N GLN A 265 18.34 10.65 8.43
CA GLN A 265 18.30 9.66 7.37
C GLN A 265 17.08 9.88 6.49
N ILE A 266 17.26 9.85 5.16
CA ILE A 266 16.17 9.91 4.19
C ILE A 266 16.16 8.58 3.44
N ARG A 267 15.02 7.88 3.47
CA ARG A 267 14.82 6.55 2.85
C ARG A 267 13.65 6.59 1.86
N PRO A 268 13.87 7.02 0.63
CA PRO A 268 12.87 6.84 -0.42
C PRO A 268 12.88 5.39 -0.89
N PHE A 269 11.71 4.82 -1.18
CA PHE A 269 11.63 3.48 -1.74
C PHE A 269 10.38 3.28 -2.60
N ILE A 270 10.44 2.27 -3.45
CA ILE A 270 9.31 1.70 -4.18
C ILE A 270 9.22 0.23 -3.79
N LEU A 271 8.08 -0.21 -3.29
CA LEU A 271 7.88 -1.56 -2.77
C LEU A 271 8.39 -2.65 -3.72
N ASN A 272 8.00 -2.56 -4.99
CA ASN A 272 8.33 -3.55 -6.01
C ASN A 272 9.82 -3.62 -6.38
N SER A 273 10.61 -2.63 -5.98
CA SER A 273 12.07 -2.58 -6.21
C SER A 273 12.87 -3.02 -4.99
N LEU A 274 12.21 -3.40 -3.91
CA LEU A 274 12.89 -3.90 -2.73
C LEU A 274 13.49 -5.29 -3.00
N PRO A 275 14.62 -5.63 -2.35
CA PRO A 275 15.14 -6.98 -2.35
C PRO A 275 14.09 -7.99 -1.85
N GLN A 276 14.10 -9.22 -2.39
CA GLN A 276 13.16 -10.28 -2.00
C GLN A 276 13.11 -10.50 -0.49
N LYS A 277 14.25 -10.44 0.20
CA LYS A 277 14.31 -10.54 1.65
C LYS A 277 13.38 -9.53 2.37
N ASN A 278 13.36 -8.28 1.91
CA ASN A 278 12.50 -7.25 2.53
C ASN A 278 11.01 -7.46 2.22
N LEU A 279 10.72 -8.01 1.03
CA LEU A 279 9.35 -8.40 0.67
C LEU A 279 8.88 -9.58 1.54
N ASP A 280 9.74 -10.55 1.78
CA ASP A 280 9.44 -11.71 2.63
C ASP A 280 9.27 -11.30 4.10
N GLU A 281 10.13 -10.43 4.62
CA GLU A 281 9.99 -9.85 5.96
C GLU A 281 8.64 -9.13 6.12
N ALA A 282 8.23 -8.35 5.11
CA ALA A 282 6.94 -7.66 5.15
C ALA A 282 5.75 -8.64 5.12
N ARG A 283 5.77 -9.66 4.26
CA ARG A 283 4.72 -10.68 4.20
C ARG A 283 4.55 -11.44 5.52
N LEU A 284 5.67 -11.90 6.07
CA LEU A 284 5.68 -12.65 7.32
C LEU A 284 5.24 -11.77 8.49
N GLY A 285 5.76 -10.56 8.59
CA GLY A 285 5.40 -9.64 9.66
C GLY A 285 3.94 -9.15 9.59
N ILE A 286 3.36 -9.03 8.39
CA ILE A 286 1.92 -8.76 8.26
C ILE A 286 1.11 -9.94 8.80
N ASN A 287 1.47 -11.19 8.47
CA ASN A 287 0.75 -12.35 9.00
C ASN A 287 0.93 -12.50 10.53
N GLU A 288 2.11 -12.15 11.07
CA GLU A 288 2.31 -12.08 12.51
C GLU A 288 1.41 -11.03 13.17
N TRP A 289 1.35 -9.83 12.61
CA TRP A 289 0.45 -8.77 13.08
C TRP A 289 -1.03 -9.20 13.02
N LEU A 290 -1.48 -9.82 11.93
CA LEU A 290 -2.85 -10.32 11.78
C LEU A 290 -3.18 -11.37 12.85
N SER A 291 -2.24 -12.26 13.16
CA SER A 291 -2.42 -13.27 14.21
C SER A 291 -2.42 -12.66 15.62
N ALA A 292 -1.59 -11.64 15.85
CA ALA A 292 -1.49 -10.97 17.15
C ALA A 292 -2.67 -10.03 17.43
N VAL A 293 -3.30 -9.47 16.37
CA VAL A 293 -4.40 -8.50 16.45
C VAL A 293 -5.56 -8.96 15.53
N PRO A 294 -6.26 -10.04 15.86
CA PRO A 294 -7.27 -10.65 14.98
C PRO A 294 -8.41 -9.69 14.61
N ASN A 295 -8.76 -8.75 15.50
CA ASN A 295 -9.79 -7.74 15.26
C ASN A 295 -9.26 -6.43 14.67
N ALA A 296 -8.02 -6.41 14.18
CA ALA A 296 -7.49 -5.23 13.51
C ALA A 296 -8.36 -4.85 12.31
N LEU A 297 -8.71 -3.58 12.21
CA LEU A 297 -9.47 -3.08 11.05
C LEU A 297 -8.59 -3.16 9.79
N ARG A 298 -9.14 -3.74 8.73
CA ARG A 298 -8.53 -3.83 7.39
C ARG A 298 -9.46 -3.10 6.42
N PRO A 299 -9.29 -1.78 6.24
CA PRO A 299 -10.33 -0.95 5.66
C PRO A 299 -10.54 -1.19 4.17
N VAL A 300 -11.72 -1.69 3.84
CA VAL A 300 -12.27 -1.75 2.48
C VAL A 300 -13.15 -0.52 2.28
N ALA A 301 -12.75 0.35 1.36
CA ALA A 301 -13.44 1.62 1.10
C ALA A 301 -14.78 1.43 0.36
N ALA A 302 -14.77 0.55 -0.62
CA ALA A 302 -15.92 0.17 -1.42
C ALA A 302 -15.60 -1.11 -2.20
N THR A 303 -16.64 -1.85 -2.57
CA THR A 303 -16.57 -3.00 -3.47
C THR A 303 -17.36 -2.73 -4.75
N PHE A 304 -16.81 -3.15 -5.89
CA PHE A 304 -17.44 -3.03 -7.20
C PHE A 304 -17.35 -4.36 -7.95
N PRO A 305 -18.35 -4.76 -8.72
CA PRO A 305 -18.19 -5.86 -9.66
C PRO A 305 -17.17 -5.49 -10.74
N LEU A 306 -16.54 -6.47 -11.37
CA LEU A 306 -15.55 -6.27 -12.44
C LEU A 306 -16.08 -5.37 -13.57
N THR A 307 -17.37 -5.43 -13.86
CA THR A 307 -18.04 -4.60 -14.88
C THR A 307 -18.03 -3.11 -14.53
N ASP A 308 -17.88 -2.75 -13.26
CA ASP A 308 -17.86 -1.38 -12.76
C ASP A 308 -16.44 -0.87 -12.45
N ILE A 309 -15.41 -1.51 -12.99
CA ILE A 309 -14.00 -1.16 -12.73
C ILE A 309 -13.68 0.31 -13.05
N ILE A 310 -14.35 0.91 -14.01
CA ILE A 310 -14.20 2.34 -14.34
C ILE A 310 -14.52 3.19 -13.11
N LYS A 311 -15.67 2.97 -12.48
CA LYS A 311 -16.10 3.67 -11.26
C LYS A 311 -15.12 3.46 -10.10
N ALA A 312 -14.58 2.24 -9.97
CA ALA A 312 -13.60 1.91 -8.96
C ALA A 312 -12.28 2.69 -9.14
N HIS A 313 -11.76 2.76 -10.37
CA HIS A 313 -10.57 3.56 -10.68
C HIS A 313 -10.81 5.06 -10.45
N GLU A 314 -11.96 5.60 -10.86
CA GLU A 314 -12.33 7.00 -10.64
C GLU A 314 -12.46 7.34 -9.15
N LEU A 315 -13.01 6.43 -8.32
CA LEU A 315 -13.06 6.61 -6.88
C LEU A 315 -11.66 6.67 -6.27
N VAL A 316 -10.71 5.88 -6.77
CA VAL A 316 -9.31 5.97 -6.31
C VAL A 316 -8.67 7.29 -6.76
N GLU A 317 -8.94 7.76 -7.98
CA GLU A 317 -8.47 9.06 -8.51
C GLU A 317 -8.96 10.24 -7.69
N SER A 318 -10.19 10.19 -7.19
CA SER A 318 -10.79 11.28 -6.39
C SER A 318 -10.06 11.54 -5.06
N GLY A 319 -9.31 10.57 -4.53
CA GLY A 319 -8.63 10.66 -3.23
C GLY A 319 -9.55 10.78 -2.02
N SER A 320 -10.87 10.66 -2.21
CA SER A 320 -11.88 10.89 -1.15
C SER A 320 -12.16 9.68 -0.25
N LYS A 321 -11.57 8.51 -0.54
CA LYS A 321 -11.84 7.23 0.12
C LYS A 321 -11.06 7.02 1.42
N PHE A 322 -11.58 6.14 2.29
CA PHE A 322 -10.86 5.54 3.42
C PHE A 322 -10.61 4.06 3.16
N GLY A 323 -9.34 3.67 3.14
CA GLY A 323 -8.95 2.28 2.84
C GLY A 323 -8.79 2.00 1.34
N THR A 324 -8.89 0.73 0.95
CA THR A 324 -8.67 0.22 -0.41
C THR A 324 -10.00 -0.02 -1.12
N VAL A 325 -10.09 0.38 -2.38
CA VAL A 325 -11.21 0.00 -3.27
C VAL A 325 -10.95 -1.39 -3.82
N VAL A 326 -11.97 -2.24 -3.84
CA VAL A 326 -11.87 -3.65 -4.20
C VAL A 326 -12.81 -3.98 -5.36
N ILE A 327 -12.32 -4.76 -6.32
CA ILE A 327 -13.09 -5.35 -7.42
C ILE A 327 -13.40 -6.80 -7.08
N ILE A 328 -14.63 -7.22 -7.35
CA ILE A 328 -15.07 -8.62 -7.29
C ILE A 328 -15.21 -9.11 -8.74
N PRO A 329 -14.31 -9.99 -9.20
CA PRO A 329 -14.35 -10.54 -10.57
C PRO A 329 -15.54 -11.45 -10.84
#